data_90a529bd39db63d295ec2386336edb53
#
_entry.id   90a529bd39db63d295ec2386336edb53
#
_cell.length_a   1.000
_cell.length_b   1.000
_cell.length_c   1.000
_cell.angle_alpha   90.00
_cell.angle_beta   90.00
_cell.angle_gamma   90.00
#
_symmetry.space_group_name_H-M   'P 1'
#
loop_
_entity.id
_entity.type
_entity.pdbx_description
1 polymer ?
#
loop_
_entity_poly.entity_id
_entity_poly.type
_entity_poly.pdbx_seq_one_letter_code
_entity_poly.pdbx_strand_id
1 'polypeptide(L)'
;MREVQDEASPGGDATRDGHADEGTSAENAAAEGAARTDAAGTTGLIVGADGRTRPLWAASDPLLREYYDTEWGMPVRDEQGLFERLSLEAFQSGLSWVTVLRKRPAFRVAFAGFDPEVVAAFGAADVERLLADASIIRNRMKIEATLQNAKATLALRDEGGLASLIWSFQPAQTPRPEHARDVPSSSPESIALAKTLRSKGFRFVGPVTAFALMEAVGVVDTHLLGSHRRGSSGVWS
;
A
#
# COMPACT_ATOMS: atom_id res chain seq x y z
N MET A 1 -36.03 -0.15 69.19
CA MET A 1 -36.33 -1.58 69.00
C MET A 1 -35.90 -1.95 67.62
N ARG A 2 -34.78 -2.70 67.52
CA ARG A 2 -34.29 -3.65 66.52
C ARG A 2 -34.20 -3.12 65.08
N GLU A 3 -32.96 -2.94 64.57
CA GLU A 3 -32.13 -3.99 63.90
C GLU A 3 -32.83 -4.58 62.68
N VAL A 4 -32.24 -4.51 61.49
CA VAL A 4 -31.19 -5.39 61.02
C VAL A 4 -30.55 -4.80 59.75
N GLN A 5 -29.25 -4.89 59.70
CA GLN A 5 -28.30 -4.86 58.61
C GLN A 5 -28.78 -5.67 57.39
N ASP A 6 -28.40 -5.27 56.18
CA ASP A 6 -27.53 -6.16 55.41
C ASP A 6 -26.80 -5.42 54.27
N GLU A 7 -25.60 -5.86 54.10
CA GLU A 7 -24.59 -5.45 53.14
C GLU A 7 -24.96 -5.80 51.71
N ALA A 8 -24.44 -5.06 50.78
CA ALA A 8 -23.65 -5.58 49.67
C ALA A 8 -23.01 -4.46 48.84
N SER A 9 -21.75 -4.49 48.85
CA SER A 9 -20.75 -3.73 48.10
C SER A 9 -20.62 -4.16 46.63
N PRO A 10 -19.65 -3.63 45.91
CA PRO A 10 -19.85 -2.84 44.70
C PRO A 10 -19.37 -3.60 43.45
N GLY A 11 -20.00 -3.38 42.37
CA GLY A 11 -19.53 -3.80 41.05
C GLY A 11 -18.80 -2.67 40.37
N GLY A 12 -17.49 -2.65 40.45
CA GLY A 12 -16.66 -1.79 39.65
C GLY A 12 -16.72 -2.21 38.17
N ASP A 13 -17.25 -1.33 37.35
CA ASP A 13 -17.17 -1.45 35.90
C ASP A 13 -15.84 -0.83 35.45
N ALA A 14 -14.87 -1.71 35.24
CA ALA A 14 -13.60 -1.34 34.64
C ALA A 14 -13.80 -1.29 33.10
N THR A 15 -14.00 -0.10 32.59
CA THR A 15 -13.83 0.19 31.17
C THR A 15 -12.38 -0.16 30.77
N ARG A 16 -12.20 -1.32 30.18
CA ARG A 16 -11.00 -1.67 29.45
C ARG A 16 -11.03 -0.92 28.12
N ASP A 17 -10.29 0.16 28.06
CA ASP A 17 -9.82 0.71 26.79
C ASP A 17 -8.95 -0.34 26.10
N GLY A 18 -9.57 -1.03 25.14
CA GLY A 18 -8.89 -1.89 24.20
C GLY A 18 -8.15 -1.04 23.18
N HIS A 19 -6.94 -0.61 23.50
CA HIS A 19 -5.98 -0.23 22.47
C HIS A 19 -5.63 -1.51 21.72
N ALA A 20 -6.33 -1.74 20.61
CA ALA A 20 -5.95 -2.76 19.65
C ALA A 20 -4.61 -2.32 19.04
N ASP A 21 -3.59 -3.12 19.27
CA ASP A 21 -2.28 -3.06 18.66
C ASP A 21 -2.44 -3.31 17.13
N GLU A 22 -2.67 -2.25 16.36
CA GLU A 22 -2.80 -2.29 14.90
C GLU A 22 -1.44 -2.46 14.19
N GLY A 23 -0.33 -2.50 14.94
CA GLY A 23 1.03 -2.57 14.36
C GLY A 23 1.44 -3.97 13.86
N THR A 24 0.97 -5.02 14.50
CA THR A 24 1.50 -6.38 14.29
C THR A 24 0.92 -7.10 13.08
N SER A 25 -0.28 -6.74 12.64
CA SER A 25 -0.94 -7.42 11.50
C SER A 25 -0.47 -6.94 10.13
N ALA A 26 -0.05 -5.67 10.01
CA ALA A 26 0.41 -5.11 8.74
C ALA A 26 1.85 -5.52 8.41
N GLU A 27 2.70 -5.67 9.43
CA GLU A 27 4.08 -6.14 9.27
C GLU A 27 4.14 -7.58 8.77
N ASN A 28 3.24 -8.45 9.23
CA ASN A 28 3.18 -9.84 8.79
C ASN A 28 2.63 -9.99 7.35
N ALA A 29 1.71 -9.13 6.90
CA ALA A 29 1.13 -9.26 5.57
C ALA A 29 2.08 -8.82 4.44
N ALA A 30 2.91 -7.80 4.68
CA ALA A 30 3.95 -7.41 3.71
C ALA A 30 5.08 -8.44 3.65
N ALA A 31 5.43 -9.05 4.80
CA ALA A 31 6.40 -10.14 4.88
C ALA A 31 5.89 -11.45 4.25
N GLU A 32 4.60 -11.77 4.38
CA GLU A 32 4.02 -13.00 3.81
C GLU A 32 3.85 -12.95 2.28
N GLY A 33 3.73 -11.77 1.69
CA GLY A 33 3.77 -11.58 0.23
C GLY A 33 5.15 -11.83 -0.38
N ALA A 34 6.22 -11.64 0.40
CA ALA A 34 7.60 -11.77 -0.04
C ALA A 34 8.34 -13.03 0.50
N ALA A 35 7.81 -13.71 1.52
CA ALA A 35 8.53 -14.74 2.25
C ALA A 35 7.80 -16.07 2.27
N ARG A 36 7.86 -16.83 1.18
CA ARG A 36 7.76 -18.30 1.27
C ARG A 36 8.74 -18.93 0.32
N THR A 37 9.68 -19.60 0.95
CA THR A 37 10.72 -20.51 0.50
C THR A 37 12.06 -19.89 0.12
N ASP A 38 13.04 -19.98 1.05
CA ASP A 38 14.40 -20.41 0.67
C ASP A 38 15.15 -20.96 1.87
N ALA A 39 15.08 -22.26 2.02
CA ALA A 39 16.05 -23.05 2.77
C ALA A 39 17.19 -23.49 1.82
N ALA A 40 17.83 -22.57 1.16
CA ALA A 40 19.14 -22.76 0.49
C ALA A 40 19.49 -21.47 -0.26
N GLY A 41 20.51 -20.78 0.09
CA GLY A 41 21.36 -19.78 -0.54
C GLY A 41 21.08 -19.25 -1.96
N THR A 42 19.87 -19.30 -2.46
CA THR A 42 19.45 -18.85 -3.78
C THR A 42 19.01 -17.40 -3.72
N THR A 43 19.36 -16.63 -4.71
CA THR A 43 19.00 -15.21 -4.86
C THR A 43 17.49 -14.97 -4.92
N GLY A 44 16.65 -16.01 -5.00
CA GLY A 44 15.21 -15.91 -5.21
C GLY A 44 14.85 -15.48 -6.64
N LEU A 45 15.80 -15.55 -7.57
CA LEU A 45 15.60 -15.23 -8.98
C LEU A 45 15.38 -16.50 -9.81
N ILE A 46 14.47 -16.42 -10.76
CA ILE A 46 14.15 -17.49 -11.72
C ILE A 46 14.33 -16.95 -13.14
N VAL A 47 15.00 -17.75 -13.98
CA VAL A 47 15.08 -17.50 -15.43
C VAL A 47 13.84 -18.11 -16.08
N GLY A 48 13.01 -17.28 -16.70
CA GLY A 48 11.84 -17.70 -17.46
C GLY A 48 12.21 -18.36 -18.81
N ALA A 49 11.24 -19.01 -19.44
CA ALA A 49 11.43 -19.58 -20.78
C ALA A 49 11.78 -18.52 -21.86
N ASP A 50 11.47 -17.26 -21.58
CA ASP A 50 11.78 -16.09 -22.40
C ASP A 50 13.21 -15.52 -22.14
N GLY A 51 14.00 -16.21 -21.33
CA GLY A 51 15.37 -15.80 -20.94
C GLY A 51 15.44 -14.63 -19.94
N ARG A 52 14.31 -14.09 -19.49
CA ARG A 52 14.28 -12.99 -18.53
C ARG A 52 14.34 -13.50 -17.10
N THR A 53 15.13 -12.82 -16.29
CA THR A 53 15.32 -13.16 -14.87
C THR A 53 14.38 -12.33 -14.00
N ARG A 54 13.55 -13.00 -13.17
CA ARG A 54 12.52 -12.40 -12.31
C ARG A 54 12.59 -12.95 -10.89
N PRO A 55 12.15 -12.19 -9.87
CA PRO A 55 11.95 -12.77 -8.54
C PRO A 55 10.80 -13.81 -8.57
N LEU A 56 10.86 -14.76 -7.64
CA LEU A 56 9.90 -15.87 -7.56
C LEU A 56 8.44 -15.40 -7.56
N TRP A 57 8.13 -14.33 -6.81
CA TRP A 57 6.78 -13.82 -6.73
C TRP A 57 6.22 -13.35 -8.09
N ALA A 58 7.07 -12.75 -8.92
CA ALA A 58 6.69 -12.29 -10.25
C ALA A 58 6.61 -13.44 -11.27
N ALA A 59 7.31 -14.55 -11.02
CA ALA A 59 7.27 -15.72 -11.89
C ALA A 59 6.07 -16.63 -11.62
N SER A 60 5.43 -16.52 -10.44
CA SER A 60 4.42 -17.48 -9.95
C SER A 60 3.03 -17.36 -10.59
N ASP A 61 2.70 -16.19 -11.14
CA ASP A 61 1.38 -15.89 -11.71
C ASP A 61 1.54 -15.04 -12.98
N PRO A 62 0.84 -15.33 -14.09
CA PRO A 62 0.95 -14.54 -15.33
C PRO A 62 0.65 -13.04 -15.14
N LEU A 63 -0.33 -12.69 -14.29
CA LEU A 63 -0.70 -11.31 -14.02
C LEU A 63 0.40 -10.58 -13.22
N LEU A 64 1.01 -11.25 -12.23
CA LEU A 64 2.13 -10.71 -11.48
C LEU A 64 3.36 -10.54 -12.38
N ARG A 65 3.58 -11.47 -13.31
CA ARG A 65 4.66 -11.38 -14.30
C ARG A 65 4.51 -10.17 -15.19
N GLU A 66 3.31 -9.97 -15.77
CA GLU A 66 3.02 -8.83 -16.63
C GLU A 66 3.20 -7.52 -15.87
N TYR A 67 2.65 -7.43 -14.65
CA TYR A 67 2.81 -6.25 -13.79
C TYR A 67 4.27 -5.95 -13.49
N TYR A 68 5.06 -6.96 -13.14
CA TYR A 68 6.49 -6.82 -12.88
C TYR A 68 7.25 -6.37 -14.12
N ASP A 69 6.95 -6.97 -15.27
CA ASP A 69 7.68 -6.72 -16.51
C ASP A 69 7.38 -5.35 -17.12
N THR A 70 6.20 -4.78 -16.85
CA THR A 70 5.73 -3.60 -17.58
C THR A 70 5.45 -2.39 -16.71
N GLU A 71 5.07 -2.57 -15.43
CA GLU A 71 4.59 -1.47 -14.59
C GLU A 71 5.41 -1.25 -13.32
N TRP A 72 5.66 -2.29 -12.53
CA TRP A 72 6.28 -2.14 -11.22
C TRP A 72 7.69 -1.54 -11.31
N GLY A 73 7.92 -0.47 -10.53
CA GLY A 73 9.18 0.26 -10.55
C GLY A 73 9.33 1.25 -11.72
N MET A 74 8.30 1.41 -12.58
CA MET A 74 8.32 2.43 -13.63
C MET A 74 7.86 3.78 -13.10
N PRO A 75 8.46 4.90 -13.59
CA PRO A 75 8.12 6.23 -13.12
C PRO A 75 6.67 6.59 -13.39
N VAL A 76 5.90 6.86 -12.35
CA VAL A 76 4.56 7.44 -12.44
C VAL A 76 4.64 8.86 -11.90
N ARG A 77 4.28 9.85 -12.73
CA ARG A 77 4.37 11.27 -12.39
C ARG A 77 3.07 12.03 -12.56
N ASP A 78 2.06 11.40 -13.13
CA ASP A 78 0.72 11.98 -13.21
C ASP A 78 -0.05 11.77 -11.91
N GLU A 79 -0.87 12.75 -11.55
CA GLU A 79 -1.62 12.78 -10.29
C GLU A 79 -2.58 11.59 -10.17
N GLN A 80 -3.30 11.28 -11.23
CA GLN A 80 -4.30 10.20 -11.25
C GLN A 80 -3.65 8.83 -11.07
N GLY A 81 -2.53 8.59 -11.78
CA GLY A 81 -1.76 7.36 -11.66
C GLY A 81 -1.17 7.17 -10.25
N LEU A 82 -0.69 8.26 -9.62
CA LEU A 82 -0.19 8.22 -8.25
C LEU A 82 -1.32 7.98 -7.24
N PHE A 83 -2.47 8.63 -7.43
CA PHE A 83 -3.64 8.42 -6.57
C PHE A 83 -4.19 7.01 -6.69
N GLU A 84 -4.21 6.43 -7.92
CA GLU A 84 -4.57 5.02 -8.12
C GLU A 84 -3.64 4.10 -7.32
N ARG A 85 -2.30 4.23 -7.47
CA ARG A 85 -1.33 3.37 -6.79
C ARG A 85 -1.43 3.49 -5.27
N LEU A 86 -1.48 4.72 -4.76
CA LEU A 86 -1.65 4.96 -3.33
C LEU A 86 -2.92 4.29 -2.78
N SER A 87 -4.03 4.39 -3.51
CA SER A 87 -5.29 3.77 -3.11
C SER A 87 -5.21 2.24 -3.11
N LEU A 88 -4.61 1.65 -4.15
CA LEU A 88 -4.46 0.20 -4.25
C LEU A 88 -3.52 -0.36 -3.17
N GLU A 89 -2.42 0.34 -2.84
CA GLU A 89 -1.53 -0.02 -1.73
C GLU A 89 -2.27 0.04 -0.38
N ALA A 90 -3.13 1.03 -0.16
CA ALA A 90 -3.97 1.09 1.03
C ALA A 90 -4.98 -0.10 1.08
N PHE A 91 -5.55 -0.48 -0.06
CA PHE A 91 -6.43 -1.66 -0.14
C PHE A 91 -5.69 -2.97 0.08
N GLN A 92 -4.40 -3.05 -0.26
CA GLN A 92 -3.60 -4.27 -0.08
C GLN A 92 -3.41 -4.64 1.40
N SER A 93 -3.38 -3.69 2.33
CA SER A 93 -3.15 -3.98 3.74
C SER A 93 -4.00 -5.18 4.24
N GLY A 94 -3.33 -6.25 4.67
CA GLY A 94 -3.95 -7.51 5.08
C GLY A 94 -4.33 -8.48 3.95
N LEU A 95 -3.92 -8.20 2.70
CA LEU A 95 -4.24 -9.01 1.52
C LEU A 95 -3.00 -9.25 0.66
N SER A 96 -3.04 -10.29 -0.19
CA SER A 96 -2.00 -10.49 -1.19
C SER A 96 -2.13 -9.49 -2.34
N TRP A 97 -0.99 -9.04 -2.89
CA TRP A 97 -0.99 -8.11 -4.02
C TRP A 97 -1.74 -8.66 -5.24
N VAL A 98 -1.61 -9.95 -5.54
CA VAL A 98 -2.34 -10.58 -6.64
C VAL A 98 -3.85 -10.45 -6.50
N THR A 99 -4.38 -10.45 -5.27
CA THR A 99 -5.82 -10.25 -5.01
C THR A 99 -6.25 -8.85 -5.41
N VAL A 100 -5.46 -7.83 -5.05
CA VAL A 100 -5.72 -6.43 -5.42
C VAL A 100 -5.60 -6.24 -6.92
N LEU A 101 -4.53 -6.78 -7.51
CA LEU A 101 -4.24 -6.64 -8.94
C LEU A 101 -5.33 -7.27 -9.81
N ARG A 102 -5.86 -8.44 -9.43
CA ARG A 102 -7.01 -9.08 -10.11
C ARG A 102 -8.27 -8.22 -10.07
N LYS A 103 -8.47 -7.47 -8.99
CA LYS A 103 -9.62 -6.58 -8.81
C LYS A 103 -9.41 -5.16 -9.36
N ARG A 104 -8.19 -4.82 -9.78
CA ARG A 104 -7.84 -3.48 -10.27
C ARG A 104 -8.75 -2.96 -11.39
N PRO A 105 -9.15 -3.76 -12.41
CA PRO A 105 -10.10 -3.29 -13.42
C PRO A 105 -11.44 -2.88 -12.82
N ALA A 106 -11.95 -3.66 -11.86
CA ALA A 106 -13.19 -3.34 -11.17
C ALA A 106 -13.04 -2.11 -10.27
N PHE A 107 -11.91 -1.95 -9.58
CA PHE A 107 -11.60 -0.74 -8.82
C PHE A 107 -11.60 0.50 -9.72
N ARG A 108 -11.00 0.44 -10.90
CA ARG A 108 -11.02 1.56 -11.86
C ARG A 108 -12.43 1.95 -12.25
N VAL A 109 -13.32 0.98 -12.51
CA VAL A 109 -14.73 1.26 -12.79
C VAL A 109 -15.41 1.87 -11.57
N ALA A 110 -15.27 1.25 -10.40
CA ALA A 110 -15.95 1.62 -9.17
C ALA A 110 -15.55 3.03 -8.67
N PHE A 111 -14.29 3.42 -8.86
CA PHE A 111 -13.71 4.70 -8.47
C PHE A 111 -13.47 5.65 -9.67
N ALA A 112 -14.25 5.54 -10.74
CA ALA A 112 -14.22 6.45 -11.90
C ALA A 112 -12.79 6.65 -12.46
N GLY A 113 -12.04 5.57 -12.66
CA GLY A 113 -10.67 5.59 -13.13
C GLY A 113 -9.66 6.18 -12.14
N PHE A 114 -10.05 6.34 -10.89
CA PHE A 114 -9.28 7.08 -9.88
C PHE A 114 -9.03 8.54 -10.24
N ASP A 115 -9.99 9.18 -10.91
CA ASP A 115 -9.99 10.62 -11.10
C ASP A 115 -10.21 11.30 -9.73
N PRO A 116 -9.23 12.06 -9.19
CA PRO A 116 -9.34 12.64 -7.86
C PRO A 116 -10.51 13.62 -7.73
N GLU A 117 -10.88 14.34 -8.80
CA GLU A 117 -12.00 15.29 -8.78
C GLU A 117 -13.33 14.55 -8.62
N VAL A 118 -13.51 13.49 -9.40
CA VAL A 118 -14.73 12.68 -9.34
C VAL A 118 -14.84 11.95 -8.01
N VAL A 119 -13.76 11.32 -7.54
CA VAL A 119 -13.76 10.57 -6.27
C VAL A 119 -13.92 11.49 -5.06
N ALA A 120 -13.35 12.70 -5.08
CA ALA A 120 -13.53 13.69 -4.02
C ALA A 120 -14.99 14.16 -3.86
N ALA A 121 -15.77 14.08 -4.93
CA ALA A 121 -17.20 14.43 -4.94
C ALA A 121 -18.10 13.29 -4.45
N PHE A 122 -17.58 12.07 -4.28
CA PHE A 122 -18.37 10.94 -3.77
C PHE A 122 -18.92 11.23 -2.38
N GLY A 123 -20.19 10.87 -2.17
CA GLY A 123 -20.93 11.04 -0.92
C GLY A 123 -21.30 9.71 -0.25
N ALA A 124 -22.19 9.79 0.73
CA ALA A 124 -22.65 8.61 1.48
C ALA A 124 -23.30 7.55 0.58
N ALA A 125 -24.05 7.96 -0.44
CA ALA A 125 -24.67 7.04 -1.41
C ALA A 125 -23.62 6.26 -2.20
N ASP A 126 -22.48 6.89 -2.55
CA ASP A 126 -21.38 6.21 -3.23
C ASP A 126 -20.67 5.21 -2.32
N VAL A 127 -20.51 5.54 -1.03
CA VAL A 127 -19.94 4.61 -0.05
C VAL A 127 -20.81 3.36 0.04
N GLU A 128 -22.14 3.49 0.11
CA GLU A 128 -23.05 2.33 0.15
C GLU A 128 -23.01 1.55 -1.17
N ARG A 129 -22.95 2.22 -2.31
CA ARG A 129 -22.78 1.58 -3.63
C ARG A 129 -21.49 0.75 -3.67
N LEU A 130 -20.36 1.32 -3.21
CA LEU A 130 -19.07 0.64 -3.18
C LEU A 130 -19.06 -0.54 -2.21
N LEU A 131 -19.74 -0.44 -1.08
CA LEU A 131 -19.89 -1.54 -0.12
C LEU A 131 -20.77 -2.67 -0.64
N ALA A 132 -21.70 -2.39 -1.54
CA ALA A 132 -22.54 -3.38 -2.19
C ALA A 132 -21.82 -4.09 -3.36
N ASP A 133 -20.76 -3.48 -3.92
CA ASP A 133 -20.05 -4.01 -5.07
C ASP A 133 -19.10 -5.17 -4.70
N ALA A 134 -19.50 -6.41 -4.99
CA ALA A 134 -18.69 -7.61 -4.74
C ALA A 134 -17.46 -7.73 -5.65
N SER A 135 -17.35 -6.93 -6.71
CA SER A 135 -16.22 -6.95 -7.62
C SER A 135 -14.96 -6.33 -7.00
N ILE A 136 -15.10 -5.43 -6.01
CA ILE A 136 -14.01 -4.79 -5.29
C ILE A 136 -13.81 -5.38 -3.87
N ILE A 137 -12.83 -4.89 -3.14
CA ILE A 137 -12.61 -5.18 -1.71
C ILE A 137 -13.53 -4.27 -0.90
N ARG A 138 -14.54 -4.86 -0.24
CA ARG A 138 -15.57 -4.16 0.52
C ARG A 138 -15.12 -3.90 1.96
N ASN A 139 -14.36 -2.83 2.16
CA ASN A 139 -13.96 -2.37 3.48
C ASN A 139 -14.30 -0.88 3.62
N ARG A 140 -15.26 -0.55 4.51
CA ARG A 140 -15.75 0.82 4.72
C ARG A 140 -14.62 1.80 5.01
N MET A 141 -13.74 1.47 5.93
CA MET A 141 -12.66 2.37 6.34
C MET A 141 -11.71 2.68 5.17
N LYS A 142 -11.39 1.68 4.33
CA LYS A 142 -10.52 1.87 3.15
C LYS A 142 -11.22 2.66 2.05
N ILE A 143 -12.51 2.43 1.85
CA ILE A 143 -13.35 3.21 0.91
C ILE A 143 -13.39 4.67 1.34
N GLU A 144 -13.78 4.95 2.58
CA GLU A 144 -13.84 6.31 3.12
C GLU A 144 -12.46 7.00 3.12
N ALA A 145 -11.38 6.24 3.40
CA ALA A 145 -10.02 6.75 3.29
C ALA A 145 -9.68 7.15 1.85
N THR A 146 -10.10 6.38 0.85
CA THR A 146 -9.88 6.72 -0.57
C THR A 146 -10.59 8.03 -0.94
N LEU A 147 -11.82 8.23 -0.50
CA LEU A 147 -12.55 9.50 -0.70
C LEU A 147 -11.83 10.68 -0.02
N GLN A 148 -11.37 10.46 1.21
CA GLN A 148 -10.60 11.48 1.94
C GLN A 148 -9.26 11.78 1.26
N ASN A 149 -8.58 10.76 0.76
CA ASN A 149 -7.30 10.90 0.05
C ASN A 149 -7.48 11.66 -1.27
N ALA A 150 -8.61 11.48 -1.98
CA ALA A 150 -8.93 12.28 -3.15
C ALA A 150 -9.03 13.77 -2.82
N LYS A 151 -9.76 14.12 -1.74
CA LYS A 151 -9.84 15.52 -1.27
C LYS A 151 -8.48 16.08 -0.87
N ALA A 152 -7.65 15.30 -0.19
CA ALA A 152 -6.29 15.68 0.17
C ALA A 152 -5.39 15.86 -1.06
N THR A 153 -5.57 15.03 -2.11
CA THR A 153 -4.85 15.16 -3.38
C THR A 153 -5.19 16.49 -4.05
N LEU A 154 -6.46 16.87 -4.11
CA LEU A 154 -6.86 18.17 -4.68
C LEU A 154 -6.29 19.35 -3.88
N ALA A 155 -6.31 19.27 -2.55
CA ALA A 155 -5.76 20.32 -1.69
C ALA A 155 -4.22 20.51 -1.88
N LEU A 156 -3.50 19.47 -2.28
CA LEU A 156 -2.06 19.56 -2.57
C LEU A 156 -1.75 20.34 -3.86
N ARG A 157 -2.71 20.55 -4.77
CA ARG A 157 -2.45 21.25 -6.05
C ARG A 157 -1.88 22.65 -5.84
N ASP A 158 -2.33 23.36 -4.81
CA ASP A 158 -1.83 24.70 -4.44
C ASP A 158 -0.39 24.65 -3.87
N GLU A 159 0.10 23.46 -3.51
CA GLU A 159 1.44 23.25 -2.95
C GLU A 159 2.37 22.49 -3.92
N GLY A 160 2.02 22.43 -5.21
CA GLY A 160 2.80 21.75 -6.24
C GLY A 160 2.32 20.35 -6.61
N GLY A 161 1.27 19.85 -5.93
CA GLY A 161 0.57 18.61 -6.25
C GLY A 161 1.21 17.34 -5.69
N LEU A 162 0.43 16.25 -5.78
CA LEU A 162 0.80 14.94 -5.24
C LEU A 162 2.11 14.41 -5.84
N ALA A 163 2.34 14.62 -7.13
CA ALA A 163 3.55 14.15 -7.81
C ALA A 163 4.81 14.82 -7.25
N SER A 164 4.80 16.15 -7.14
CA SER A 164 5.91 16.90 -6.57
C SER A 164 6.22 16.45 -5.14
N LEU A 165 5.17 16.25 -4.33
CA LEU A 165 5.32 15.79 -2.96
C LEU A 165 5.97 14.40 -2.90
N ILE A 166 5.43 13.40 -3.59
CA ILE A 166 5.95 12.01 -3.53
C ILE A 166 7.39 11.96 -4.04
N TRP A 167 7.68 12.59 -5.17
CA TRP A 167 9.01 12.56 -5.79
C TRP A 167 10.05 13.38 -5.01
N SER A 168 9.65 14.32 -4.16
CA SER A 168 10.58 15.04 -3.27
C SER A 168 11.22 14.15 -2.20
N PHE A 169 10.66 12.96 -1.96
CA PHE A 169 11.21 11.95 -1.05
C PHE A 169 12.07 10.90 -1.75
N GLN A 170 12.49 11.14 -3.00
CA GLN A 170 13.44 10.26 -3.68
C GLN A 170 14.77 10.28 -2.91
N PRO A 171 15.29 9.10 -2.46
CA PRO A 171 16.55 9.05 -1.74
C PRO A 171 17.73 9.36 -2.66
N ALA A 172 18.88 9.72 -2.09
CA ALA A 172 20.12 9.92 -2.87
C ALA A 172 20.66 8.61 -3.47
N GLN A 173 20.31 7.48 -2.85
CA GLN A 173 20.71 6.13 -3.29
C GLN A 173 19.52 5.19 -3.12
N THR A 174 19.37 4.27 -4.09
CA THR A 174 18.36 3.22 -4.01
C THR A 174 18.94 1.94 -3.40
N PRO A 175 18.13 1.12 -2.71
CA PRO A 175 18.57 -0.20 -2.23
C PRO A 175 19.15 -1.08 -3.35
N ARG A 176 20.07 -1.96 -3.00
CA ARG A 176 20.71 -2.90 -3.93
C ARG A 176 20.58 -4.35 -3.40
N PRO A 177 19.34 -4.88 -3.30
CA PRO A 177 19.11 -6.19 -2.70
C PRO A 177 19.64 -7.30 -3.62
N GLU A 178 20.37 -8.26 -3.03
CA GLU A 178 20.77 -9.49 -3.69
C GLU A 178 19.71 -10.59 -3.55
N HIS A 179 18.98 -10.56 -2.43
CA HIS A 179 17.94 -11.53 -2.12
C HIS A 179 16.64 -10.81 -1.76
N ALA A 180 15.49 -11.50 -1.89
CA ALA A 180 14.19 -10.96 -1.53
C ALA A 180 14.13 -10.52 -0.05
N ARG A 181 14.79 -11.22 0.86
CA ARG A 181 14.89 -10.88 2.29
C ARG A 181 15.67 -9.59 2.58
N ASP A 182 16.48 -9.12 1.63
CA ASP A 182 17.29 -7.92 1.77
C ASP A 182 16.51 -6.66 1.34
N VAL A 183 15.30 -6.84 0.76
CA VAL A 183 14.42 -5.73 0.40
C VAL A 183 13.83 -5.16 1.68
N PRO A 184 14.08 -3.87 1.99
CA PRO A 184 13.50 -3.26 3.18
C PRO A 184 11.98 -3.11 3.04
N SER A 185 11.25 -3.15 4.15
CA SER A 185 9.82 -2.86 4.17
C SER A 185 9.51 -1.37 4.39
N SER A 186 10.52 -0.57 4.76
CA SER A 186 10.42 0.87 4.95
C SER A 186 11.80 1.51 4.88
N SER A 187 11.85 2.84 4.74
CA SER A 187 13.06 3.64 4.76
C SER A 187 12.85 4.96 5.54
N PRO A 188 13.90 5.71 5.88
CA PRO A 188 13.73 7.04 6.46
C PRO A 188 12.83 7.95 5.61
N GLU A 189 12.97 7.88 4.29
CA GLU A 189 12.17 8.66 3.34
C GLU A 189 10.71 8.22 3.34
N SER A 190 10.43 6.91 3.35
CA SER A 190 9.04 6.42 3.41
C SER A 190 8.36 6.74 4.74
N ILE A 191 9.11 6.74 5.85
CA ILE A 191 8.62 7.18 7.16
C ILE A 191 8.26 8.67 7.10
N ALA A 192 9.15 9.50 6.54
CA ALA A 192 8.93 10.94 6.39
C ALA A 192 7.78 11.24 5.42
N LEU A 193 7.70 10.55 4.27
CA LEU A 193 6.60 10.66 3.31
C LEU A 193 5.26 10.30 3.96
N ALA A 194 5.17 9.17 4.68
CA ALA A 194 3.95 8.76 5.37
C ALA A 194 3.51 9.79 6.43
N LYS A 195 4.47 10.36 7.19
CA LYS A 195 4.19 11.43 8.15
C LYS A 195 3.64 12.67 7.46
N THR A 196 4.26 13.09 6.35
CA THR A 196 3.84 14.27 5.59
C THR A 196 2.47 14.05 4.96
N LEU A 197 2.23 12.92 4.31
CA LEU A 197 0.92 12.60 3.74
C LEU A 197 -0.18 12.64 4.81
N ARG A 198 0.06 12.05 5.99
CA ARG A 198 -0.90 12.10 7.11
C ARG A 198 -1.16 13.54 7.59
N SER A 199 -0.13 14.39 7.68
CA SER A 199 -0.31 15.80 8.06
C SER A 199 -1.10 16.60 7.01
N LYS A 200 -1.12 16.14 5.75
CA LYS A 200 -1.93 16.69 4.65
C LYS A 200 -3.33 16.06 4.57
N GLY A 201 -3.73 15.23 5.54
CA GLY A 201 -5.05 14.66 5.64
C GLY A 201 -5.25 13.31 4.96
N PHE A 202 -4.19 12.70 4.43
CA PHE A 202 -4.25 11.34 3.89
C PHE A 202 -4.44 10.31 5.00
N ARG A 203 -5.18 9.24 4.69
CA ARG A 203 -5.48 8.12 5.60
C ARG A 203 -5.00 6.80 5.01
N PHE A 204 -4.81 5.79 5.87
CA PHE A 204 -4.28 4.48 5.50
C PHE A 204 -2.92 4.54 4.79
N VAL A 205 -2.08 5.48 5.21
CA VAL A 205 -0.72 5.66 4.69
C VAL A 205 0.26 5.54 5.84
N GLY A 206 0.76 4.31 6.06
CA GLY A 206 1.86 4.01 6.98
C GLY A 206 3.22 4.00 6.26
N PRO A 207 4.34 3.90 7.00
CA PRO A 207 5.68 3.80 6.40
C PRO A 207 5.83 2.67 5.40
N VAL A 208 5.25 1.50 5.67
CA VAL A 208 5.28 0.32 4.79
C VAL A 208 4.48 0.58 3.51
N THR A 209 3.26 1.11 3.63
CA THR A 209 2.43 1.49 2.47
C THR A 209 3.11 2.57 1.62
N ALA A 210 3.75 3.55 2.26
CA ALA A 210 4.49 4.60 1.56
C ALA A 210 5.71 4.02 0.84
N PHE A 211 6.42 3.05 1.44
CA PHE A 211 7.55 2.39 0.81
C PHE A 211 7.10 1.57 -0.40
N ALA A 212 6.04 0.76 -0.27
CA ALA A 212 5.47 -0.01 -1.37
C ALA A 212 5.02 0.91 -2.54
N LEU A 213 4.41 2.07 -2.22
CA LEU A 213 4.12 3.07 -3.24
C LEU A 213 5.40 3.57 -3.92
N MET A 214 6.47 3.90 -3.15
CA MET A 214 7.74 4.38 -3.71
C MET A 214 8.38 3.35 -4.64
N GLU A 215 8.28 2.05 -4.29
CA GLU A 215 8.70 0.94 -5.16
C GLU A 215 7.85 0.88 -6.44
N ALA A 216 6.54 0.84 -6.28
CA ALA A 216 5.61 0.67 -7.40
C ALA A 216 5.70 1.78 -8.44
N VAL A 217 6.00 3.03 -8.01
CA VAL A 217 6.06 4.22 -8.88
C VAL A 217 7.49 4.64 -9.25
N GLY A 218 8.51 3.83 -8.92
CA GLY A 218 9.89 4.04 -9.34
C GLY A 218 10.66 5.12 -8.59
N VAL A 219 10.15 5.63 -7.45
CA VAL A 219 10.87 6.56 -6.56
C VAL A 219 12.07 5.86 -5.92
N VAL A 220 11.99 4.56 -5.68
CA VAL A 220 13.10 3.68 -5.32
C VAL A 220 13.14 2.49 -6.28
N ASP A 221 14.31 1.93 -6.51
CA ASP A 221 14.49 0.69 -7.27
C ASP A 221 14.93 -0.42 -6.32
N THR A 222 14.02 -1.33 -6.01
CA THR A 222 14.26 -2.51 -5.18
C THR A 222 14.28 -3.81 -5.98
N HIS A 223 14.32 -3.73 -7.32
CA HIS A 223 14.57 -4.91 -8.13
C HIS A 223 15.87 -5.58 -7.68
N LEU A 224 15.84 -6.91 -7.54
CA LEU A 224 17.01 -7.69 -7.15
C LEU A 224 18.15 -7.52 -8.16
N LEU A 225 19.37 -7.52 -7.67
CA LEU A 225 20.57 -7.55 -8.53
C LEU A 225 20.50 -8.81 -9.40
N GLY A 226 20.67 -8.63 -10.71
CA GLY A 226 20.51 -9.72 -11.70
C GLY A 226 19.09 -9.87 -12.26
N SER A 227 18.09 -9.15 -11.76
CA SER A 227 16.79 -9.04 -12.43
C SER A 227 16.91 -8.23 -13.73
N HIS A 228 16.15 -8.64 -14.76
CA HIS A 228 16.10 -7.91 -16.03
C HIS A 228 15.48 -6.50 -15.91
N ARG A 229 14.81 -6.22 -14.78
CA ARG A 229 14.15 -4.93 -14.53
C ARG A 229 15.03 -3.95 -13.75
N ARG A 230 16.13 -4.44 -13.12
CA ARG A 230 17.03 -3.55 -12.37
C ARG A 230 17.59 -2.43 -13.26
N GLY A 231 17.41 -1.18 -12.84
CA GLY A 231 17.86 0.00 -13.57
C GLY A 231 17.05 0.33 -14.84
N SER A 232 15.99 -0.43 -15.15
CA SER A 232 15.22 -0.26 -16.40
C SER A 232 14.33 0.98 -16.43
N SER A 233 14.08 1.61 -15.28
CA SER A 233 13.21 2.79 -15.16
C SER A 233 13.81 4.07 -15.78
N GLY A 234 15.12 4.11 -15.99
CA GLY A 234 15.83 5.33 -16.39
C GLY A 234 15.99 6.37 -15.26
N VAL A 235 15.44 6.12 -14.08
CA VAL A 235 15.59 6.98 -12.88
C VAL A 235 16.83 6.57 -12.09
N TRP A 236 17.08 5.27 -12.04
CA TRP A 236 18.19 4.66 -11.34
C TRP A 236 19.12 3.93 -12.31
N SER A 237 20.40 4.19 -12.22
CA SER A 237 21.48 3.54 -13.03
C SER A 237 22.25 2.55 -12.18
#